data_dfdb19d7adec19ed028bec5fc1d12f3e
#
_entry.id   dfdb19d7adec19ed028bec5fc1d12f3e
#
_cell.length_a   1.000
_cell.length_b   1.000
_cell.length_c   1.000
_cell.angle_alpha   90.00
_cell.angle_beta   90.00
_cell.angle_gamma   90.00
#
_symmetry.space_group_name_H-M   'P 1'
#
loop_
_entity.id
_entity.type
_entity.pdbx_description
1 polymer ?
#
loop_
_entity_poly.entity_id
_entity_poly.type
_entity_poly.pdbx_seq_one_letter_code
_entity_poly.pdbx_strand_id
1 'polypeptide(L)'
;SPLIYAENSAMRVPAGSKILFEVHYTPNGTEQTDRSYIGLKFTDASNVRNEVVGLEAINERLRIPPGADNHLVTADERFREDVTLLSLTPHMHLRGKSFRYDATYPDGTTETLLDVPHYDFNWQLRYEFAEPKLIPKGTIVKCTAAYDNSEGNPNNPDSSKQITWGQQSWDEMMIGFFTGVRVMEPEKP
;
A
#
# COMPACT_ATOMS: atom_id res chain seq x y z
N SER A 1 6.36 -7.01 14.51
CA SER A 1 7.50 -7.85 14.10
C SER A 1 8.47 -7.01 13.27
N PRO A 2 9.79 -7.24 13.33
CA PRO A 2 10.75 -6.52 12.49
C PRO A 2 10.51 -6.82 11.01
N LEU A 3 10.70 -5.82 10.15
CA LEU A 3 10.73 -6.02 8.71
C LEU A 3 12.14 -6.49 8.32
N ILE A 4 12.23 -7.74 7.87
CA ILE A 4 13.50 -8.37 7.49
C ILE A 4 13.43 -8.70 6.00
N TYR A 5 14.40 -8.21 5.23
CA TYR A 5 14.53 -8.51 3.81
C TYR A 5 15.39 -9.76 3.60
N ALA A 6 15.27 -10.36 2.42
CA ALA A 6 16.11 -11.48 2.02
C ALA A 6 17.61 -11.09 2.02
N GLU A 7 18.47 -12.10 2.09
CA GLU A 7 19.92 -11.90 2.00
C GLU A 7 20.29 -11.11 0.74
N ASN A 8 21.29 -10.23 0.84
CA ASN A 8 21.72 -9.31 -0.22
C ASN A 8 20.65 -8.32 -0.72
N SER A 9 19.59 -8.10 0.07
CA SER A 9 18.54 -7.12 -0.23
C SER A 9 18.50 -6.04 0.85
N ALA A 10 18.41 -4.77 0.46
CA ALA A 10 18.27 -3.65 1.38
C ALA A 10 17.50 -2.49 0.76
N MET A 11 16.81 -1.71 1.60
CA MET A 11 16.24 -0.44 1.19
C MET A 11 17.33 0.65 1.24
N ARG A 12 17.40 1.47 0.21
CA ARG A 12 18.33 2.58 0.15
C ARG A 12 17.82 3.75 0.99
N VAL A 13 18.66 4.21 1.92
CA VAL A 13 18.43 5.45 2.68
C VAL A 13 19.52 6.44 2.29
N PRO A 14 19.23 7.46 1.47
CA PRO A 14 20.23 8.45 1.07
C PRO A 14 20.85 9.18 2.27
N ALA A 15 22.13 9.53 2.17
CA ALA A 15 22.79 10.33 3.19
C ALA A 15 22.07 11.69 3.36
N GLY A 16 21.88 12.13 4.60
CA GLY A 16 21.15 13.36 4.93
C GLY A 16 19.62 13.23 4.94
N SER A 17 19.09 12.02 4.74
CA SER A 17 17.65 11.78 4.89
C SER A 17 17.17 12.14 6.30
N LYS A 18 15.95 12.67 6.37
CA LYS A 18 15.21 12.87 7.63
C LYS A 18 14.20 11.75 7.79
N ILE A 19 14.04 11.26 9.01
CA ILE A 19 12.99 10.30 9.35
C ILE A 19 11.82 11.09 9.90
N LEU A 20 10.66 10.92 9.26
CA LEU A 20 9.38 11.45 9.72
C LEU A 20 8.60 10.32 10.38
N PHE A 21 8.14 10.55 11.62
CA PHE A 21 7.24 9.66 12.30
C PHE A 21 5.80 10.15 12.09
N GLU A 22 4.99 9.32 11.47
CA GLU A 22 3.54 9.47 11.45
C GLU A 22 2.96 8.45 12.42
N VAL A 23 2.29 8.94 13.48
CA VAL A 23 1.83 8.09 14.57
C VAL A 23 0.34 8.34 14.79
N HIS A 24 -0.44 7.26 14.73
CA HIS A 24 -1.88 7.28 14.94
C HIS A 24 -2.20 6.70 16.32
N TYR A 25 -2.95 7.45 17.13
CA TYR A 25 -3.38 7.03 18.45
C TYR A 25 -4.89 6.90 18.52
N THR A 26 -5.35 5.85 19.19
CA THR A 26 -6.75 5.71 19.58
C THR A 26 -6.88 6.14 21.04
N PRO A 27 -7.62 7.22 21.36
CA PRO A 27 -7.84 7.66 22.72
C PRO A 27 -8.54 6.60 23.58
N ASN A 28 -8.07 6.40 24.80
CA ASN A 28 -8.68 5.47 25.77
C ASN A 28 -9.34 6.18 26.96
N GLY A 29 -9.47 7.51 26.91
CA GLY A 29 -10.09 8.31 27.95
C GLY A 29 -9.21 8.67 29.15
N THR A 30 -7.94 8.27 29.14
CA THR A 30 -6.97 8.59 30.19
C THR A 30 -5.71 9.22 29.60
N GLU A 31 -5.05 10.10 30.37
CA GLU A 31 -3.76 10.65 29.99
C GLU A 31 -2.71 9.52 29.90
N GLN A 32 -2.00 9.47 28.77
CA GLN A 32 -0.96 8.49 28.50
C GLN A 32 0.29 9.18 27.96
N THR A 33 1.44 8.55 28.18
CA THR A 33 2.71 8.99 27.61
C THR A 33 3.25 7.88 26.72
N ASP A 34 3.66 8.23 25.49
CA ASP A 34 4.34 7.32 24.57
C ASP A 34 5.75 7.82 24.25
N ARG A 35 6.63 6.87 23.96
CA ARG A 35 7.96 7.10 23.44
C ARG A 35 8.28 6.09 22.35
N SER A 36 7.93 6.44 21.12
CA SER A 36 8.20 5.61 19.95
C SER A 36 9.66 5.69 19.52
N TYR A 37 10.18 4.58 18.99
CA TYR A 37 11.52 4.53 18.39
C TYR A 37 11.54 3.57 17.20
N ILE A 38 12.49 3.77 16.29
CA ILE A 38 12.76 2.87 15.18
C ILE A 38 14.21 2.38 15.29
N GLY A 39 14.40 1.06 15.14
CA GLY A 39 15.72 0.45 15.02
C GLY A 39 16.02 0.17 13.54
N LEU A 40 17.15 0.64 13.03
CA LEU A 40 17.62 0.38 11.68
C LEU A 40 18.88 -0.47 11.72
N LYS A 41 18.90 -1.56 10.95
CA LYS A 41 20.11 -2.37 10.74
C LYS A 41 20.67 -2.04 9.36
N PHE A 42 21.87 -1.48 9.32
CA PHE A 42 22.57 -1.15 8.09
C PHE A 42 23.43 -2.32 7.60
N THR A 43 23.74 -2.31 6.32
CA THR A 43 24.71 -3.19 5.67
C THR A 43 25.55 -2.38 4.68
N ASP A 44 26.74 -2.89 4.33
CA ASP A 44 27.58 -2.25 3.32
C ASP A 44 26.93 -2.39 1.93
N ALA A 45 27.04 -1.34 1.11
CA ALA A 45 26.49 -1.32 -0.24
C ALA A 45 27.04 -2.47 -1.11
N SER A 46 28.32 -2.87 -0.89
CA SER A 46 28.95 -3.99 -1.60
C SER A 46 28.27 -5.35 -1.35
N ASN A 47 27.51 -5.47 -0.27
CA ASN A 47 26.74 -6.68 0.04
C ASN A 47 25.34 -6.68 -0.59
N VAL A 48 24.89 -5.53 -1.13
CA VAL A 48 23.52 -5.38 -1.68
C VAL A 48 23.56 -5.72 -3.16
N ARG A 49 22.69 -6.65 -3.56
CA ARG A 49 22.44 -7.05 -4.96
C ARG A 49 21.07 -6.59 -5.43
N ASN A 50 20.11 -6.51 -4.52
CA ASN A 50 18.75 -6.14 -4.77
C ASN A 50 18.35 -4.94 -3.93
N GLU A 51 17.91 -3.89 -4.56
CA GLU A 51 17.32 -2.75 -3.86
C GLU A 51 15.85 -3.02 -3.59
N VAL A 52 15.45 -2.92 -2.33
CA VAL A 52 14.04 -2.98 -1.95
C VAL A 52 13.38 -1.66 -2.31
N VAL A 53 12.28 -1.72 -3.05
CA VAL A 53 11.51 -0.58 -3.51
C VAL A 53 10.07 -0.66 -3.02
N GLY A 54 9.51 0.48 -2.62
CA GLY A 54 8.08 0.68 -2.41
C GLY A 54 7.50 1.46 -3.57
N LEU A 55 6.36 0.98 -4.10
CA LEU A 55 5.58 1.66 -5.12
C LEU A 55 4.14 1.76 -4.64
N GLU A 56 3.35 2.67 -5.23
CA GLU A 56 1.97 2.87 -4.83
C GLU A 56 1.07 3.30 -5.99
N ALA A 57 -0.12 2.72 -6.04
CA ALA A 57 -1.23 3.22 -6.81
C ALA A 57 -2.16 3.99 -5.87
N ILE A 58 -2.22 5.30 -6.01
CA ILE A 58 -2.93 6.19 -5.10
C ILE A 58 -3.96 7.05 -5.82
N ASN A 59 -5.13 7.27 -5.21
CA ASN A 59 -6.13 8.21 -5.70
C ASN A 59 -6.54 9.22 -4.62
N GLU A 60 -5.81 10.33 -4.55
CA GLU A 60 -6.10 11.46 -3.64
C GLU A 60 -7.33 12.30 -4.07
N ARG A 61 -7.92 12.02 -5.23
CA ARG A 61 -9.09 12.74 -5.75
C ARG A 61 -10.37 11.98 -5.55
N LEU A 62 -10.35 10.92 -4.74
CA LEU A 62 -11.54 10.12 -4.46
C LEU A 62 -12.68 10.99 -3.92
N ARG A 63 -13.89 10.66 -4.34
CA ARG A 63 -15.13 11.31 -3.86
C ARG A 63 -16.22 10.25 -3.78
N ILE A 64 -16.60 9.87 -2.58
CA ILE A 64 -17.63 8.86 -2.34
C ILE A 64 -18.92 9.58 -2.02
N PRO A 65 -20.00 9.39 -2.82
CA PRO A 65 -21.27 10.05 -2.59
C PRO A 65 -21.93 9.63 -1.27
N PRO A 66 -22.79 10.47 -0.69
CA PRO A 66 -23.64 10.07 0.42
C PRO A 66 -24.49 8.85 0.08
N GLY A 67 -24.63 7.93 1.02
CA GLY A 67 -25.49 6.75 0.90
C GLY A 67 -25.07 5.69 -0.11
N ALA A 68 -23.93 5.86 -0.78
CA ALA A 68 -23.44 4.90 -1.77
C ALA A 68 -23.00 3.60 -1.09
N ASP A 69 -23.61 2.49 -1.44
CA ASP A 69 -23.33 1.16 -0.85
C ASP A 69 -22.24 0.35 -1.56
N ASN A 70 -21.83 0.79 -2.77
CA ASN A 70 -20.80 0.13 -3.57
C ASN A 70 -20.11 1.11 -4.55
N HIS A 71 -19.48 2.17 -4.03
CA HIS A 71 -18.79 3.15 -4.87
C HIS A 71 -17.39 2.67 -5.24
N LEU A 72 -17.11 2.61 -6.54
CA LEU A 72 -15.79 2.16 -7.05
C LEU A 72 -14.85 3.34 -7.27
N VAL A 73 -13.62 3.19 -6.79
CA VAL A 73 -12.50 4.11 -7.03
C VAL A 73 -11.33 3.31 -7.60
N THR A 74 -10.61 3.87 -8.55
CA THR A 74 -9.46 3.21 -9.17
C THR A 74 -8.20 4.08 -9.13
N ALA A 75 -7.06 3.41 -9.12
CA ALA A 75 -5.74 4.00 -9.34
C ALA A 75 -4.85 3.00 -10.08
N ASP A 76 -3.88 3.51 -10.82
CA ASP A 76 -2.98 2.67 -11.61
C ASP A 76 -1.52 2.93 -11.20
N GLU A 77 -0.72 1.86 -11.08
CA GLU A 77 0.74 1.94 -11.03
C GLU A 77 1.31 1.40 -12.34
N ARG A 78 2.20 2.20 -12.95
CA ARG A 78 2.93 1.81 -14.16
C ARG A 78 4.38 1.48 -13.84
N PHE A 79 4.74 0.23 -13.98
CA PHE A 79 6.10 -0.25 -13.77
C PHE A 79 7.05 0.27 -14.85
N ARG A 80 7.98 1.14 -14.48
CA ARG A 80 8.95 1.77 -15.41
C ARG A 80 10.22 0.96 -15.60
N GLU A 81 10.40 -0.06 -14.81
CA GLU A 81 11.51 -1.04 -14.80
C GLU A 81 10.98 -2.40 -14.38
N ASP A 82 11.79 -3.43 -14.54
CA ASP A 82 11.48 -4.77 -14.03
C ASP A 82 11.55 -4.76 -12.50
N VAL A 83 10.50 -5.21 -11.86
CA VAL A 83 10.41 -5.33 -10.39
C VAL A 83 9.94 -6.72 -10.03
N THR A 84 10.63 -7.38 -9.12
CA THR A 84 10.13 -8.61 -8.52
C THR A 84 9.33 -8.28 -7.28
N LEU A 85 8.01 -8.39 -7.35
CA LEU A 85 7.10 -8.13 -6.21
C LEU A 85 7.25 -9.20 -5.13
N LEU A 86 7.30 -8.74 -3.89
CA LEU A 86 7.34 -9.56 -2.68
C LEU A 86 5.98 -9.56 -1.97
N SER A 87 5.31 -8.42 -1.95
CA SER A 87 4.02 -8.27 -1.26
C SER A 87 3.18 -7.12 -1.79
N LEU A 88 1.88 -7.21 -1.53
CA LEU A 88 0.87 -6.18 -1.76
C LEU A 88 0.19 -5.83 -0.44
N THR A 89 -0.15 -4.55 -0.25
CA THR A 89 -0.88 -4.09 0.94
C THR A 89 -1.97 -3.11 0.50
N PRO A 90 -3.24 -3.53 0.47
CA PRO A 90 -4.35 -2.62 0.24
C PRO A 90 -4.58 -1.74 1.47
N HIS A 91 -4.87 -0.45 1.24
CA HIS A 91 -5.19 0.48 2.31
C HIS A 91 -6.40 1.32 1.97
N MET A 92 -7.37 1.26 2.85
CA MET A 92 -8.59 2.07 2.91
C MET A 92 -8.91 2.34 4.38
N HIS A 93 -9.88 3.23 4.64
CA HIS A 93 -10.39 3.46 6.00
C HIS A 93 -11.70 2.70 6.28
N LEU A 94 -12.56 3.27 7.15
CA LEU A 94 -13.75 2.61 7.72
C LEU A 94 -14.80 2.18 6.69
N ARG A 95 -14.83 2.80 5.50
CA ARG A 95 -15.81 2.49 4.45
C ARG A 95 -15.30 1.51 3.41
N GLY A 96 -14.05 1.07 3.55
CA GLY A 96 -13.47 0.06 2.66
C GLY A 96 -14.29 -1.23 2.67
N LYS A 97 -14.67 -1.73 1.48
CA LYS A 97 -15.49 -2.93 1.28
C LYS A 97 -14.74 -4.05 0.59
N SER A 98 -13.99 -3.73 -0.47
CA SER A 98 -13.14 -4.68 -1.19
C SER A 98 -11.99 -3.97 -1.89
N PHE A 99 -10.91 -4.70 -2.16
CA PHE A 99 -9.76 -4.18 -2.88
C PHE A 99 -9.18 -5.24 -3.82
N ARG A 100 -8.84 -4.84 -5.07
CA ARG A 100 -8.34 -5.76 -6.08
C ARG A 100 -7.19 -5.14 -6.88
N TYR A 101 -6.20 -5.96 -7.20
CA TYR A 101 -5.06 -5.62 -8.04
C TYR A 101 -5.09 -6.46 -9.31
N ASP A 102 -5.23 -5.82 -10.46
CA ASP A 102 -5.23 -6.47 -11.78
C ASP A 102 -4.07 -5.95 -12.63
N ALA A 103 -3.17 -6.84 -13.01
CA ALA A 103 -2.05 -6.53 -13.89
C ALA A 103 -2.46 -6.67 -15.35
N THR A 104 -2.00 -5.72 -16.19
CA THR A 104 -1.98 -5.82 -17.65
C THR A 104 -0.53 -5.77 -18.10
N TYR A 105 -0.05 -6.87 -18.66
CA TYR A 105 1.32 -7.01 -19.13
C TYR A 105 1.56 -6.34 -20.48
N PRO A 106 2.84 -6.09 -20.87
CA PRO A 106 3.15 -5.45 -22.15
C PRO A 106 2.66 -6.20 -23.40
N ASP A 107 2.47 -7.50 -23.29
CA ASP A 107 1.93 -8.36 -24.37
C ASP A 107 0.40 -8.36 -24.43
N GLY A 108 -0.26 -7.61 -23.54
CA GLY A 108 -1.71 -7.50 -23.43
C GLY A 108 -2.37 -8.59 -22.58
N THR A 109 -1.63 -9.55 -22.06
CA THR A 109 -2.18 -10.52 -21.11
C THR A 109 -2.54 -9.87 -19.79
N THR A 110 -3.50 -10.44 -19.08
CA THR A 110 -4.00 -9.90 -17.80
C THR A 110 -3.99 -10.97 -16.71
N GLU A 111 -3.76 -10.54 -15.47
CA GLU A 111 -3.76 -11.41 -14.30
C GLU A 111 -4.24 -10.65 -13.07
N THR A 112 -5.05 -11.29 -12.22
CA THR A 112 -5.36 -10.78 -10.88
C THR A 112 -4.23 -11.17 -9.93
N LEU A 113 -3.53 -10.18 -9.39
CA LEU A 113 -2.42 -10.39 -8.45
C LEU A 113 -2.93 -10.62 -7.02
N LEU A 114 -4.01 -9.92 -6.64
CA LEU A 114 -4.64 -10.03 -5.34
C LEU A 114 -6.11 -9.62 -5.46
N ASP A 115 -6.98 -10.37 -4.80
CA ASP A 115 -8.40 -10.04 -4.62
C ASP A 115 -8.75 -10.16 -3.14
N VAL A 116 -9.19 -9.05 -2.53
CA VAL A 116 -9.67 -8.96 -1.15
C VAL A 116 -11.15 -8.60 -1.20
N PRO A 117 -12.05 -9.57 -1.34
CA PRO A 117 -13.49 -9.32 -1.53
C PRO A 117 -14.18 -8.78 -0.27
N HIS A 118 -13.57 -8.97 0.89
CA HIS A 118 -14.06 -8.52 2.20
C HIS A 118 -12.92 -7.82 2.94
N TYR A 119 -12.77 -6.51 2.66
CA TYR A 119 -11.79 -5.69 3.36
C TYR A 119 -12.30 -5.36 4.78
N ASP A 120 -11.40 -5.37 5.76
CA ASP A 120 -11.67 -4.93 7.13
C ASP A 120 -10.58 -3.94 7.55
N PHE A 121 -11.00 -2.73 7.94
CA PHE A 121 -10.09 -1.67 8.41
C PHE A 121 -9.24 -2.12 9.61
N ASN A 122 -9.78 -2.96 10.48
CA ASN A 122 -9.06 -3.49 11.64
C ASN A 122 -8.14 -4.67 11.31
N TRP A 123 -8.16 -5.15 10.06
CA TRP A 123 -7.41 -6.31 9.60
C TRP A 123 -6.64 -6.01 8.31
N GLN A 124 -5.81 -4.95 8.34
CA GLN A 124 -5.00 -4.53 7.20
C GLN A 124 -3.72 -5.35 7.13
N LEU A 125 -3.73 -6.36 6.27
CA LEU A 125 -2.61 -7.28 6.11
C LEU A 125 -1.70 -6.88 4.94
N ARG A 126 -0.42 -7.19 5.11
CA ARG A 126 0.52 -7.32 4.00
C ARG A 126 0.40 -8.74 3.44
N TYR A 127 -0.02 -8.87 2.20
CA TYR A 127 -0.16 -10.14 1.48
C TYR A 127 1.16 -10.43 0.77
N GLU A 128 1.87 -11.46 1.23
CA GLU A 128 3.12 -11.90 0.65
C GLU A 128 2.86 -12.91 -0.46
N PHE A 129 3.58 -12.80 -1.57
CA PHE A 129 3.57 -13.83 -2.60
C PHE A 129 4.28 -15.08 -2.10
N ALA A 130 3.70 -16.26 -2.36
CA ALA A 130 4.34 -17.55 -2.02
C ALA A 130 5.70 -17.70 -2.72
N GLU A 131 5.75 -17.24 -3.97
CA GLU A 131 6.99 -17.09 -4.76
C GLU A 131 7.05 -15.64 -5.27
N PRO A 132 8.21 -14.96 -5.16
CA PRO A 132 8.38 -13.61 -5.67
C PRO A 132 7.94 -13.49 -7.14
N LYS A 133 7.15 -12.48 -7.47
CA LYS A 133 6.51 -12.33 -8.79
C LYS A 133 7.21 -11.28 -9.63
N LEU A 134 7.82 -11.69 -10.75
CA LEU A 134 8.39 -10.73 -11.70
C LEU A 134 7.28 -9.97 -12.42
N ILE A 135 7.35 -8.66 -12.35
CA ILE A 135 6.53 -7.70 -13.08
C ILE A 135 7.44 -6.98 -14.08
N PRO A 136 7.30 -7.26 -15.38
CA PRO A 136 8.11 -6.63 -16.40
C PRO A 136 7.84 -5.13 -16.54
N LYS A 137 8.85 -4.39 -16.95
CA LYS A 137 8.72 -3.00 -17.38
C LYS A 137 7.59 -2.84 -18.39
N GLY A 138 6.78 -1.81 -18.20
CA GLY A 138 5.62 -1.50 -19.05
C GLY A 138 4.31 -2.09 -18.56
N THR A 139 4.33 -3.01 -17.59
CA THR A 139 3.12 -3.52 -16.94
C THR A 139 2.38 -2.37 -16.25
N ILE A 140 1.06 -2.40 -16.34
CA ILE A 140 0.18 -1.51 -15.59
C ILE A 140 -0.60 -2.37 -14.61
N VAL A 141 -0.53 -2.03 -13.31
CA VAL A 141 -1.38 -2.66 -12.31
C VAL A 141 -2.46 -1.68 -11.91
N LYS A 142 -3.70 -2.03 -12.24
CA LYS A 142 -4.90 -1.30 -11.85
C LYS A 142 -5.37 -1.80 -10.49
N CYS A 143 -5.44 -0.89 -9.53
CA CYS A 143 -6.08 -1.10 -8.25
C CYS A 143 -7.53 -0.63 -8.33
N THR A 144 -8.46 -1.46 -7.85
CA THR A 144 -9.89 -1.14 -7.75
C THR A 144 -10.32 -1.34 -6.31
N ALA A 145 -10.79 -0.26 -5.70
CA ALA A 145 -11.34 -0.24 -4.34
C ALA A 145 -12.87 -0.03 -4.42
N ALA A 146 -13.62 -0.76 -3.61
CA ALA A 146 -15.05 -0.51 -3.39
C ALA A 146 -15.27 0.04 -1.98
N TYR A 147 -16.20 1.00 -1.87
CA TYR A 147 -16.55 1.66 -0.60
C TYR A 147 -18.04 1.55 -0.34
N ASP A 148 -18.38 1.37 0.94
CA ASP A 148 -19.74 1.40 1.45
C ASP A 148 -19.93 2.60 2.39
N ASN A 149 -20.50 3.69 1.85
CA ASN A 149 -20.89 4.88 2.59
C ASN A 149 -22.39 4.89 2.92
N SER A 150 -23.03 3.72 2.99
CA SER A 150 -24.43 3.60 3.31
C SER A 150 -24.70 3.52 4.82
N GLU A 151 -25.97 3.65 5.21
CA GLU A 151 -26.44 3.40 6.57
C GLU A 151 -26.28 1.92 6.98
N GLY A 152 -26.18 1.01 6.02
CA GLY A 152 -25.98 -0.42 6.25
C GLY A 152 -24.58 -0.78 6.72
N ASN A 153 -23.59 0.09 6.55
CA ASN A 153 -22.23 -0.13 7.02
C ASN A 153 -22.10 0.26 8.50
N PRO A 154 -21.92 -0.71 9.43
CA PRO A 154 -21.86 -0.43 10.86
C PRO A 154 -20.62 0.39 11.27
N ASN A 155 -19.60 0.45 10.43
CA ASN A 155 -18.37 1.20 10.68
C ASN A 155 -18.41 2.63 10.11
N ASN A 156 -19.48 2.98 9.37
CA ASN A 156 -19.61 4.30 8.76
C ASN A 156 -20.08 5.35 9.78
N PRO A 157 -19.26 6.38 10.11
CA PRO A 157 -19.65 7.37 11.10
C PRO A 157 -20.83 8.27 10.68
N ASP A 158 -20.96 8.53 9.36
CA ASP A 158 -22.00 9.43 8.83
C ASP A 158 -22.23 9.15 7.33
N SER A 159 -23.33 8.49 7.01
CA SER A 159 -23.71 8.14 5.64
C SER A 159 -24.27 9.33 4.84
N SER A 160 -24.62 10.43 5.50
CA SER A 160 -25.21 11.61 4.85
C SER A 160 -24.17 12.53 4.19
N LYS A 161 -22.89 12.30 4.45
CA LYS A 161 -21.79 13.13 3.93
C LYS A 161 -21.15 12.55 2.68
N GLN A 162 -20.75 13.46 1.78
CA GLN A 162 -19.77 13.12 0.77
C GLN A 162 -18.39 12.97 1.41
N ILE A 163 -17.71 11.87 1.12
CA ILE A 163 -16.38 11.57 1.68
C ILE A 163 -15.31 11.88 0.65
N THR A 164 -14.20 12.47 1.11
CA THR A 164 -13.03 12.81 0.30
C THR A 164 -11.77 12.24 0.93
N TRP A 165 -10.65 12.38 0.21
CA TRP A 165 -9.34 12.05 0.75
C TRP A 165 -9.04 12.80 2.05
N GLY A 166 -8.47 12.09 3.03
CA GLY A 166 -8.03 12.66 4.29
C GLY A 166 -7.33 11.66 5.19
N GLN A 167 -6.60 12.18 6.18
CA GLN A 167 -5.74 11.41 7.07
C GLN A 167 -6.50 10.73 8.22
N GLN A 168 -7.69 11.22 8.51
CA GLN A 168 -8.45 10.71 9.65
C GLN A 168 -9.23 9.44 9.26
N SER A 169 -9.44 8.53 10.22
CA SER A 169 -10.18 7.30 9.96
C SER A 169 -11.62 7.52 9.46
N TRP A 170 -12.22 8.66 9.76
CA TRP A 170 -13.54 9.05 9.24
C TRP A 170 -13.53 9.73 7.86
N ASP A 171 -12.36 10.13 7.36
CA ASP A 171 -12.12 10.42 5.95
C ASP A 171 -11.89 9.10 5.20
N GLU A 172 -11.39 9.12 3.97
CA GLU A 172 -11.01 7.91 3.26
C GLU A 172 -9.68 8.06 2.51
N MET A 173 -9.02 6.94 2.34
CA MET A 173 -7.86 6.79 1.47
C MET A 173 -8.10 5.65 0.47
N MET A 174 -7.44 5.73 -0.67
CA MET A 174 -7.32 4.65 -1.64
C MET A 174 -5.85 4.51 -2.02
N ILE A 175 -5.18 3.52 -1.44
CA ILE A 175 -3.78 3.24 -1.72
C ILE A 175 -3.56 1.74 -1.90
N GLY A 176 -3.01 1.37 -3.05
CA GLY A 176 -2.48 0.03 -3.29
C GLY A 176 -0.96 0.05 -3.17
N PHE A 177 -0.41 -0.40 -2.06
CA PHE A 177 1.04 -0.48 -1.88
C PHE A 177 1.61 -1.74 -2.51
N PHE A 178 2.81 -1.59 -3.06
CA PHE A 178 3.62 -2.67 -3.61
C PHE A 178 4.99 -2.65 -2.92
N THR A 179 5.45 -3.79 -2.45
CA THR A 179 6.83 -3.98 -2.00
C THR A 179 7.50 -4.96 -2.93
N GLY A 180 8.63 -4.58 -3.49
CA GLY A 180 9.37 -5.42 -4.41
C GLY A 180 10.87 -5.19 -4.32
N VAL A 181 11.60 -5.89 -5.14
CA VAL A 181 13.04 -5.71 -5.32
C VAL A 181 13.35 -5.48 -6.79
N ARG A 182 14.35 -4.65 -7.06
CA ARG A 182 15.00 -4.51 -8.36
C ARG A 182 16.45 -4.95 -8.26
N VAL A 183 16.96 -5.60 -9.30
CA VAL A 183 18.35 -5.96 -9.37
C VAL A 183 19.18 -4.68 -9.56
N MET A 184 20.15 -4.46 -8.72
CA MET A 184 21.08 -3.34 -8.89
C MET A 184 22.05 -3.67 -10.03
N GLU A 185 22.12 -2.80 -11.03
CA GLU A 185 23.22 -2.87 -12.00
C GLU A 185 24.53 -2.57 -11.25
N PRO A 186 25.61 -3.35 -11.52
CA PRO A 186 26.92 -2.99 -10.96
C PRO A 186 27.28 -1.57 -11.38
N GLU A 187 27.76 -0.75 -10.44
CA GLU A 187 28.26 0.58 -10.77
C GLU A 187 29.31 0.45 -11.89
N LYS A 188 29.06 1.13 -13.00
CA LYS A 188 30.06 1.19 -14.09
C LYS A 188 31.28 1.89 -13.54
N PRO A 189 32.48 1.31 -13.74
CA PRO A 189 33.74 1.91 -13.31
C PRO A 189 34.03 3.28 -13.92
#